data_38cd64a2f465a52495772690ea2c0f15
#
_entry.id   38cd64a2f465a52495772690ea2c0f15
#
_cell.length_a   1.000
_cell.length_b   1.000
_cell.length_c   1.000
_cell.angle_alpha   90.00
_cell.angle_beta   90.00
_cell.angle_gamma   90.00
#
_symmetry.space_group_name_H-M   'P 1'
#
loop_
_entity.id
_entity.type
_entity.pdbx_description
1 polymer ?
#
loop_
_entity_poly.entity_id
_entity_poly.type
_entity_poly.pdbx_seq_one_letter_code
_entity_poly.pdbx_strand_id
1 'polypeptide(L)'
;VEIMDILGEEAYVEIATIVSLQSVIDSYSRCLGLSLRTLPIAGSGIPSCERPEGVGDVGAWVSQTTNKELANVSRAASLVPETESLWREIVQAHYSRGPEFANLLWDRDLSRPQVELLASTVSALNECFY
;
A
#
# COMPACT_ATOMS: atom_id res chain seq x y z
N VAL A 1 15.01 -8.24 -7.27
CA VAL A 1 15.30 -9.50 -7.97
C VAL A 1 15.87 -10.50 -6.97
N GLU A 2 17.04 -10.25 -6.38
CA GLU A 2 17.71 -11.21 -5.48
C GLU A 2 16.85 -11.66 -4.27
N ILE A 3 16.09 -10.73 -3.66
CA ILE A 3 15.18 -11.06 -2.55
C ILE A 3 14.01 -11.94 -3.02
N MET A 4 13.45 -11.65 -4.18
CA MET A 4 12.37 -12.45 -4.76
C MET A 4 12.85 -13.86 -5.14
N ASP A 5 14.09 -14.00 -5.58
CA ASP A 5 14.69 -15.29 -5.92
C ASP A 5 14.87 -16.18 -4.67
N ILE A 6 15.02 -15.57 -3.50
CA ILE A 6 15.20 -16.26 -2.22
C ILE A 6 13.86 -16.57 -1.53
N LEU A 7 12.95 -15.58 -1.51
CA LEU A 7 11.73 -15.63 -0.70
C LEU A 7 10.46 -15.99 -1.49
N GLY A 8 10.48 -15.85 -2.80
CA GLY A 8 9.29 -15.90 -3.64
C GLY A 8 8.54 -14.57 -3.70
N GLU A 9 7.65 -14.45 -4.69
CA GLU A 9 6.88 -13.22 -4.92
C GLU A 9 5.93 -12.88 -3.77
N GLU A 10 5.27 -13.88 -3.21
CA GLU A 10 4.26 -13.73 -2.16
C GLU A 10 4.89 -13.13 -0.89
N ALA A 11 5.95 -13.73 -0.39
CA ALA A 11 6.66 -13.22 0.78
C ALA A 11 7.28 -11.85 0.52
N TYR A 12 7.78 -11.59 -0.68
CA TYR A 12 8.29 -10.29 -1.06
C TYR A 12 7.19 -9.21 -1.01
N VAL A 13 6.03 -9.48 -1.60
CA VAL A 13 4.89 -8.54 -1.60
C VAL A 13 4.41 -8.25 -0.18
N GLU A 14 4.30 -9.27 0.65
CA GLU A 14 3.91 -9.13 2.05
C GLU A 14 4.90 -8.24 2.81
N ILE A 15 6.18 -8.54 2.77
CA ILE A 15 7.22 -7.75 3.45
C ILE A 15 7.25 -6.31 2.92
N ALA A 16 7.27 -6.13 1.61
CA ALA A 16 7.33 -4.79 1.00
C ALA A 16 6.12 -3.94 1.39
N THR A 17 4.93 -4.52 1.42
CA THR A 17 3.70 -3.81 1.81
C THR A 17 3.71 -3.48 3.30
N ILE A 18 4.05 -4.42 4.18
CA ILE A 18 4.13 -4.18 5.63
C ILE A 18 5.17 -3.09 5.96
N VAL A 19 6.35 -3.15 5.34
CA VAL A 19 7.39 -2.12 5.54
C VAL A 19 6.90 -0.75 5.06
N SER A 20 6.21 -0.69 3.93
CA SER A 20 5.63 0.56 3.41
C SER A 20 4.59 1.13 4.35
N LEU A 21 3.65 0.31 4.83
CA LEU A 21 2.60 0.72 5.75
C LEU A 21 3.19 1.18 7.11
N GLN A 22 4.14 0.45 7.65
CA GLN A 22 4.81 0.82 8.89
C GLN A 22 5.57 2.15 8.74
N SER A 23 6.22 2.38 7.61
CA SER A 23 6.91 3.64 7.33
C SER A 23 5.97 4.84 7.30
N VAL A 24 4.74 4.67 6.78
CA VAL A 24 3.71 5.71 6.80
C VAL A 24 3.28 6.02 8.23
N ILE A 25 2.98 4.98 9.03
CA ILE A 25 2.55 5.12 10.42
C ILE A 25 3.63 5.79 11.27
N ASP A 26 4.88 5.37 11.09
CA ASP A 26 6.01 5.93 11.83
C ASP A 26 6.27 7.39 11.45
N SER A 27 6.19 7.72 10.18
CA SER A 27 6.35 9.10 9.69
C SER A 27 5.25 10.00 10.24
N TYR A 28 4.00 9.54 10.22
CA TYR A 28 2.87 10.25 10.79
C TYR A 28 3.03 10.46 12.31
N SER A 29 3.42 9.41 13.03
CA SER A 29 3.67 9.49 14.48
C SER A 29 4.76 10.51 14.80
N ARG A 30 5.85 10.52 14.06
CA ARG A 30 6.94 11.51 14.22
C ARG A 30 6.48 12.93 13.95
N CYS A 31 5.70 13.16 12.90
CA CYS A 31 5.14 14.48 12.58
C CYS A 31 4.26 15.02 13.71
N LEU A 32 3.55 14.16 14.43
CA LEU A 32 2.72 14.52 15.58
C LEU A 32 3.50 14.57 16.91
N GLY A 33 4.80 14.30 16.93
CA GLY A 33 5.61 14.23 18.15
C GLY A 33 5.25 13.03 19.04
N LEU A 34 4.62 11.99 18.50
CA LEU A 34 4.28 10.77 19.21
C LEU A 34 5.45 9.80 19.26
N SER A 35 5.54 9.03 20.34
CA SER A 35 6.49 7.92 20.41
C SER A 35 6.12 6.81 19.42
N LEU A 36 7.12 6.24 18.79
CA LEU A 36 6.90 5.08 17.93
C LEU A 36 6.42 3.89 18.77
N ARG A 37 5.55 3.08 18.19
CA ARG A 37 5.09 1.85 18.83
C ARG A 37 6.21 0.84 18.94
N THR A 38 6.24 0.11 20.04
CA THR A 38 7.09 -1.07 20.16
C THR A 38 6.64 -2.14 19.17
N LEU A 39 7.58 -2.71 18.45
CA LEU A 39 7.25 -3.82 17.55
C LEU A 39 6.70 -5.00 18.35
N PRO A 40 5.70 -5.72 17.82
CA PRO A 40 5.20 -6.92 18.45
C PRO A 40 6.28 -8.00 18.50
N ILE A 41 6.17 -8.90 19.46
CA ILE A 41 7.01 -10.11 19.49
C ILE A 41 6.65 -10.96 18.28
N ALA A 42 7.68 -11.41 17.57
CA ALA A 42 7.47 -12.27 16.41
C ALA A 42 6.71 -13.55 16.82
N GLY A 43 5.60 -13.81 16.16
CA GLY A 43 4.86 -15.06 16.30
C GLY A 43 5.56 -16.21 15.58
N SER A 44 5.21 -17.43 15.95
CA SER A 44 5.55 -18.59 15.14
C SER A 44 4.47 -18.79 14.07
N GLY A 45 4.83 -18.72 12.82
CA GLY A 45 3.93 -18.95 11.70
C GLY A 45 4.72 -19.31 10.45
N ILE A 46 4.06 -20.02 9.56
CA ILE A 46 4.59 -20.29 8.21
C ILE A 46 3.70 -19.49 7.27
N PRO A 47 4.27 -18.66 6.37
CA PRO A 47 3.50 -17.94 5.35
C PRO A 47 2.66 -18.93 4.54
N SER A 48 1.39 -18.58 4.27
CA SER A 48 0.51 -19.45 3.48
C SER A 48 1.03 -19.62 2.05
N CYS A 49 1.66 -18.58 1.51
CA CYS A 49 2.12 -18.50 0.12
C CYS A 49 1.00 -18.85 -0.87
N GLU A 50 -0.26 -18.66 -0.48
CA GLU A 50 -1.41 -18.89 -1.34
C GLU A 50 -1.49 -17.83 -2.43
N ARG A 51 -1.70 -18.30 -3.65
CA ARG A 51 -1.87 -17.43 -4.81
C ARG A 51 -3.36 -17.37 -5.17
N PRO A 52 -4.00 -16.20 -5.05
CA PRO A 52 -5.43 -16.06 -5.37
C PRO A 52 -5.72 -16.34 -6.85
N GLU A 53 -6.95 -16.72 -7.13
CA GLU A 53 -7.43 -16.79 -8.51
C GLU A 53 -7.41 -15.42 -9.18
N GLY A 54 -7.15 -15.40 -10.49
CA GLY A 54 -7.12 -14.15 -11.27
C GLY A 54 -5.86 -13.29 -11.05
N VAL A 55 -4.82 -13.85 -10.45
CA VAL A 55 -3.50 -13.24 -10.34
C VAL A 55 -2.55 -13.85 -11.36
N GLY A 56 -1.77 -13.01 -12.02
CA GLY A 56 -0.80 -13.44 -13.03
C GLY A 56 0.20 -12.36 -13.40
N ASP A 57 1.05 -12.67 -14.37
CA ASP A 57 1.97 -11.71 -14.96
C ASP A 57 1.20 -10.63 -15.73
N VAL A 58 1.38 -9.40 -15.34
CA VAL A 58 0.77 -8.21 -15.96
C VAL A 58 1.82 -7.23 -16.48
N GLY A 59 3.08 -7.67 -16.58
CA GLY A 59 4.22 -6.84 -16.95
C GLY A 59 4.76 -5.97 -15.80
N ALA A 60 4.37 -6.27 -14.55
CA ALA A 60 4.89 -5.64 -13.35
C ALA A 60 6.06 -6.47 -12.76
N TRP A 61 6.72 -5.95 -11.71
CA TRP A 61 7.81 -6.66 -11.03
C TRP A 61 7.37 -7.95 -10.31
N VAL A 62 6.09 -8.00 -9.92
CA VAL A 62 5.46 -9.14 -9.27
C VAL A 62 4.12 -9.42 -9.93
N SER A 63 3.63 -10.64 -9.78
CA SER A 63 2.29 -11.00 -10.22
C SER A 63 1.23 -10.18 -9.48
N GLN A 64 0.18 -9.77 -10.19
CA GLN A 64 -0.91 -8.95 -9.67
C GLN A 64 -2.24 -9.43 -10.23
N THR A 65 -3.35 -8.93 -9.69
CA THR A 65 -4.65 -9.16 -10.29
C THR A 65 -4.68 -8.72 -11.76
N THR A 66 -5.26 -9.56 -12.60
CA THR A 66 -5.45 -9.28 -14.03
C THR A 66 -6.59 -8.30 -14.31
N ASN A 67 -7.32 -7.86 -13.29
CA ASN A 67 -8.37 -6.87 -13.43
C ASN A 67 -7.79 -5.49 -13.79
N LYS A 68 -7.91 -5.13 -15.07
CA LYS A 68 -7.40 -3.87 -15.62
C LYS A 68 -8.23 -2.64 -15.29
N GLU A 69 -9.41 -2.80 -14.70
CA GLU A 69 -10.24 -1.67 -14.27
C GLU A 69 -9.71 -1.00 -13.00
N LEU A 70 -8.90 -1.73 -12.25
CA LEU A 70 -8.25 -1.19 -11.05
C LEU A 70 -7.00 -0.40 -11.42
N ALA A 71 -6.78 0.73 -10.75
CA ALA A 71 -5.54 1.48 -10.85
C ALA A 71 -4.33 0.63 -10.42
N ASN A 72 -3.15 0.88 -11.01
CA ASN A 72 -1.94 0.10 -10.71
C ASN A 72 -1.61 0.07 -9.22
N VAL A 73 -1.70 1.20 -8.54
CA VAL A 73 -1.46 1.31 -7.09
C VAL A 73 -2.42 0.42 -6.28
N SER A 74 -3.67 0.27 -6.74
CA SER A 74 -4.66 -0.59 -6.10
C SER A 74 -4.43 -2.08 -6.34
N ARG A 75 -3.58 -2.44 -7.31
CA ARG A 75 -3.25 -3.82 -7.65
C ARG A 75 -1.93 -4.28 -7.01
N ALA A 76 -1.12 -3.34 -6.52
CA ALA A 76 0.25 -3.61 -6.12
C ALA A 76 0.39 -4.72 -5.06
N ALA A 77 -0.55 -4.82 -4.11
CA ALA A 77 -0.55 -5.84 -3.05
C ALA A 77 -1.49 -7.02 -3.32
N SER A 78 -2.16 -7.08 -4.48
CA SER A 78 -3.23 -8.04 -4.77
C SER A 78 -2.78 -9.51 -4.84
N LEU A 79 -1.48 -9.77 -4.84
CA LEU A 79 -0.94 -11.13 -4.75
C LEU A 79 -1.18 -11.74 -3.35
N VAL A 80 -1.27 -10.92 -2.30
CA VAL A 80 -1.47 -11.36 -0.91
C VAL A 80 -2.71 -10.68 -0.34
N PRO A 81 -3.90 -11.34 -0.37
CA PRO A 81 -5.18 -10.72 -0.03
C PRO A 81 -5.26 -10.09 1.35
N GLU A 82 -4.66 -10.72 2.36
CA GLU A 82 -4.64 -10.19 3.72
C GLU A 82 -3.86 -8.88 3.79
N THR A 83 -2.72 -8.83 3.14
CA THR A 83 -1.87 -7.64 3.05
C THR A 83 -2.54 -6.54 2.23
N GLU A 84 -3.24 -6.90 1.15
CA GLU A 84 -4.06 -5.97 0.38
C GLU A 84 -5.17 -5.35 1.23
N SER A 85 -5.83 -6.14 2.08
CA SER A 85 -6.86 -5.65 3.00
C SER A 85 -6.31 -4.61 3.97
N LEU A 86 -5.19 -4.89 4.61
CA LEU A 86 -4.49 -3.94 5.49
C LEU A 86 -4.11 -2.64 4.76
N TRP A 87 -3.60 -2.76 3.54
CA TRP A 87 -3.28 -1.59 2.72
C TRP A 87 -4.51 -0.74 2.45
N ARG A 88 -5.64 -1.34 2.08
CA ARG A 88 -6.90 -0.65 1.84
C ARG A 88 -7.42 0.07 3.07
N GLU A 89 -7.36 -0.56 4.23
CA GLU A 89 -7.77 0.05 5.51
C GLU A 89 -6.96 1.31 5.81
N ILE A 90 -5.64 1.26 5.66
CA ILE A 90 -4.76 2.40 5.92
C ILE A 90 -4.99 3.52 4.91
N VAL A 91 -5.14 3.20 3.62
CA VAL A 91 -5.45 4.20 2.59
C VAL A 91 -6.79 4.89 2.87
N GLN A 92 -7.82 4.14 3.27
CA GLN A 92 -9.12 4.71 3.62
C GLN A 92 -9.06 5.61 4.87
N ALA A 93 -8.23 5.25 5.84
CA ALA A 93 -8.08 6.04 7.05
C ALA A 93 -7.27 7.32 6.85
N HIS A 94 -6.24 7.28 6.01
CA HIS A 94 -5.25 8.35 5.89
C HIS A 94 -5.37 9.19 4.63
N TYR A 95 -5.92 8.67 3.55
CA TYR A 95 -5.98 9.37 2.28
C TYR A 95 -7.40 9.69 1.85
N SER A 96 -8.12 8.75 1.30
CA SER A 96 -9.50 8.97 0.88
C SER A 96 -10.33 7.68 0.89
N ARG A 97 -11.62 7.85 1.15
CA ARG A 97 -12.60 6.79 1.01
C ARG A 97 -13.03 6.68 -0.46
N GLY A 98 -13.28 5.47 -0.95
CA GLY A 98 -13.65 5.23 -2.34
C GLY A 98 -14.75 6.17 -2.89
N PRO A 99 -15.86 6.44 -2.17
CA PRO A 99 -16.90 7.37 -2.59
C PRO A 99 -16.42 8.82 -2.75
N GLU A 100 -15.47 9.27 -1.95
CA GLU A 100 -14.89 10.63 -2.06
C GLU A 100 -14.13 10.80 -3.38
N PHE A 101 -13.51 9.75 -3.85
CA PHE A 101 -12.83 9.74 -5.15
C PHE A 101 -13.81 9.90 -6.31
N ALA A 102 -14.90 9.12 -6.29
CA ALA A 102 -15.87 9.09 -7.38
C ALA A 102 -16.71 10.35 -7.46
N ASN A 103 -17.14 10.90 -6.33
CA ASN A 103 -18.12 11.98 -6.26
C ASN A 103 -17.51 13.38 -6.17
N LEU A 104 -16.18 13.50 -6.08
CA LEU A 104 -15.47 14.76 -5.87
C LEU A 104 -15.94 15.55 -4.62
N LEU A 105 -16.73 14.92 -3.75
CA LEU A 105 -17.16 15.50 -2.50
C LEU A 105 -16.02 15.35 -1.50
N TRP A 106 -15.62 16.50 -0.97
CA TRP A 106 -14.48 16.58 -0.07
C TRP A 106 -14.84 17.47 1.12
N ASP A 107 -15.16 16.85 2.23
CA ASP A 107 -15.53 17.55 3.46
C ASP A 107 -14.37 17.44 4.48
N ARG A 108 -13.35 18.25 4.26
CA ARG A 108 -12.14 18.34 5.11
C ARG A 108 -11.62 19.78 5.10
N ASP A 109 -10.79 20.11 6.10
CA ASP A 109 -10.18 21.44 6.24
C ASP A 109 -9.36 21.88 5.01
N LEU A 110 -8.62 20.96 4.42
CA LEU A 110 -7.93 21.20 3.16
C LEU A 110 -8.85 20.85 1.99
N SER A 111 -8.94 21.71 1.01
CA SER A 111 -9.63 21.41 -0.24
C SER A 111 -8.93 20.27 -1.00
N ARG A 112 -9.68 19.54 -1.84
CA ARG A 112 -9.10 18.46 -2.63
C ARG A 112 -7.91 18.93 -3.50
N PRO A 113 -7.94 20.06 -4.21
CA PRO A 113 -6.77 20.54 -4.95
C PRO A 113 -5.53 20.75 -4.09
N GLN A 114 -5.70 21.18 -2.84
CA GLN A 114 -4.58 21.34 -1.91
C GLN A 114 -3.99 19.98 -1.50
N VAL A 115 -4.83 18.99 -1.22
CA VAL A 115 -4.38 17.63 -0.91
C VAL A 115 -3.68 16.98 -2.11
N GLU A 116 -4.24 17.13 -3.30
CA GLU A 116 -3.64 16.58 -4.53
C GLU A 116 -2.30 17.27 -4.86
N LEU A 117 -2.17 18.56 -4.58
CA LEU A 117 -0.89 19.26 -4.72
C LEU A 117 0.16 18.72 -3.75
N LEU A 118 -0.20 18.47 -2.50
CA LEU A 118 0.69 17.85 -1.51
C LEU A 118 1.09 16.43 -1.94
N ALA A 119 0.13 15.61 -2.36
CA ALA A 119 0.38 14.25 -2.83
C ALA A 119 1.31 14.23 -4.05
N SER A 120 1.08 15.11 -5.02
CA SER A 120 1.92 15.25 -6.22
C SER A 120 3.33 15.69 -5.86
N THR A 121 3.47 16.61 -4.91
CA THR A 121 4.78 17.06 -4.42
C THR A 121 5.55 15.92 -3.75
N VAL A 122 4.89 15.13 -2.90
CA VAL A 122 5.49 13.95 -2.26
C VAL A 122 5.90 12.92 -3.31
N SER A 123 5.06 12.68 -4.30
CA SER A 123 5.38 11.77 -5.41
C SER A 123 6.60 12.22 -6.20
N ALA A 124 6.69 13.52 -6.50
CA ALA A 124 7.83 14.08 -7.20
C ALA A 124 9.13 13.99 -6.38
N LEU A 125 9.07 14.24 -5.07
CA LEU A 125 10.22 14.11 -4.17
C LEU A 125 10.71 12.65 -4.02
N ASN A 126 9.81 11.69 -4.17
CA ASN A 126 10.12 10.25 -4.16
C ASN A 126 10.44 9.69 -5.54
N GLU A 127 10.58 10.54 -6.57
CA GLU A 127 10.83 10.15 -7.96
C GLU A 127 9.82 9.10 -8.46
N CYS A 128 8.56 9.20 -8.02
CA CYS A 128 7.50 8.30 -8.41
C CYS A 128 6.99 8.65 -9.81
N PHE A 129 7.04 7.69 -10.72
CA PHE A 129 6.57 7.86 -12.11
C PHE A 129 5.06 7.74 -12.29
N TYR A 130 4.35 7.39 -11.25
CA TYR A 130 2.92 7.10 -11.31
C TYR A 130 2.06 8.33 -11.07
#